data_2ea9a0fff6e0d9b8d06dfe5cc0b46581
#
_entry.id   2ea9a0fff6e0d9b8d06dfe5cc0b46581
#
_cell.length_a   1.000
_cell.length_b   1.000
_cell.length_c   1.000
_cell.angle_alpha   90.00
_cell.angle_beta   90.00
_cell.angle_gamma   90.00
#
_symmetry.space_group_name_H-M   'P 1'
#
loop_
_entity.id
_entity.type
_entity.pdbx_description
1 polymer ?
#
loop_
_entity_poly.entity_id
_entity_poly.type
_entity_poly.pdbx_seq_one_letter_code
_entity_poly.pdbx_strand_id
1 'polypeptide(L)'
;ELSTKTPRIEVVDALRGFAVMAILLVHNLEHFIFPVYPGSSPEWLTILDAGVFNATFSLLAGKSYAIFALLFGFTFYIQSHNQQLKGKDFGYRFLWRMILLAGFATLNAAFFPAGDVLLLFVVVSLVLFIVRKWSDKAILITAILFSLQPIEWFHYIMSLFNPAYTLPDLNVGAMYAEVAEYTKAGNFWDFLIGNVTLGQKASLFWAIGAGRFLQTAGLFLFGLYIGRKELFVTTESHLKFWMKALIIAAISFAPLYSLKEQIMQSDSSLIQQTVGTAFDMWQKFAFTIVLVASFVLLYQKDQFKKTVSNLRFYGKMSLTNYISQSILGAIIYFPFGFYLAPYCGYTLSLIIGIILFLAQVRFCKWWLSKHKQGPLETIWHKWTWIGTKK
;
A
#
# COMPACT_ATOMS: atom_id res chain seq x y z
N GLU A 1 10.31 -37.09 4.61
CA GLU A 1 10.97 -35.77 4.47
C GLU A 1 10.05 -34.71 5.03
N LEU A 2 10.40 -34.12 6.18
CA LEU A 2 9.70 -32.96 6.74
C LEU A 2 9.78 -31.81 5.76
N SER A 3 8.64 -31.26 5.35
CA SER A 3 8.57 -30.11 4.45
C SER A 3 9.39 -28.96 5.03
N THR A 4 10.46 -28.57 4.35
CA THR A 4 11.35 -27.46 4.72
C THR A 4 10.75 -26.08 4.37
N LYS A 5 9.45 -26.01 4.09
CA LYS A 5 8.76 -24.78 3.72
C LYS A 5 7.40 -24.70 4.41
N THR A 6 7.09 -23.52 4.92
CA THR A 6 5.74 -23.22 5.41
C THR A 6 4.71 -23.40 4.30
N PRO A 7 3.59 -24.13 4.55
CA PRO A 7 2.52 -24.25 3.57
C PRO A 7 2.01 -22.88 3.11
N ARG A 8 1.67 -22.77 1.84
CA ARG A 8 1.13 -21.52 1.29
C ARG A 8 -0.27 -21.25 1.83
N ILE A 9 -0.48 -20.05 2.36
CA ILE A 9 -1.75 -19.66 2.98
C ILE A 9 -2.61 -18.92 1.94
N GLU A 10 -3.63 -19.59 1.40
CA GLU A 10 -4.46 -19.08 0.31
C GLU A 10 -5.18 -17.77 0.64
N VAL A 11 -5.67 -17.59 1.88
CA VAL A 11 -6.33 -16.35 2.30
C VAL A 11 -5.40 -15.14 2.21
N VAL A 12 -4.11 -15.33 2.48
CA VAL A 12 -3.10 -14.26 2.37
C VAL A 12 -2.89 -13.85 0.91
N ASP A 13 -2.82 -14.81 0.00
CA ASP A 13 -2.71 -14.51 -1.44
C ASP A 13 -3.96 -13.78 -1.94
N ALA A 14 -5.16 -14.21 -1.52
CA ALA A 14 -6.41 -13.56 -1.89
C ALA A 14 -6.52 -12.14 -1.31
N LEU A 15 -6.13 -11.96 -0.05
CA LEU A 15 -6.12 -10.65 0.62
C LEU A 15 -5.11 -9.69 -0.04
N ARG A 16 -3.94 -10.19 -0.43
CA ARG A 16 -2.96 -9.41 -1.21
C ARG A 16 -3.52 -9.02 -2.57
N GLY A 17 -4.21 -9.93 -3.24
CA GLY A 17 -4.91 -9.65 -4.49
C GLY A 17 -5.99 -8.59 -4.32
N PHE A 18 -6.76 -8.64 -3.25
CA PHE A 18 -7.72 -7.59 -2.91
C PHE A 18 -7.05 -6.23 -2.71
N ALA A 19 -5.94 -6.18 -1.97
CA ALA A 19 -5.21 -4.94 -1.73
C ALA A 19 -4.69 -4.31 -3.04
N VAL A 20 -4.07 -5.11 -3.93
CA VAL A 20 -3.53 -4.61 -5.21
C VAL A 20 -4.65 -4.19 -6.16
N MET A 21 -5.78 -4.92 -6.19
CA MET A 21 -6.97 -4.51 -6.94
C MET A 21 -7.50 -3.16 -6.43
N ALA A 22 -7.66 -3.00 -5.14
CA ALA A 22 -8.16 -1.77 -4.54
C ALA A 22 -7.22 -0.58 -4.81
N ILE A 23 -5.90 -0.79 -4.76
CA ILE A 23 -4.89 0.20 -5.16
C ILE A 23 -5.08 0.61 -6.63
N LEU A 24 -5.25 -0.36 -7.54
CA LEU A 24 -5.49 -0.09 -8.96
C LEU A 24 -6.72 0.80 -9.16
N LEU A 25 -7.83 0.51 -8.48
CA LEU A 25 -9.06 1.28 -8.62
C LEU A 25 -8.90 2.72 -8.11
N VAL A 26 -8.27 2.91 -6.95
CA VAL A 26 -7.99 4.25 -6.40
C VAL A 26 -7.09 5.04 -7.36
N HIS A 27 -6.00 4.46 -7.81
CA HIS A 27 -5.04 5.12 -8.70
C HIS A 27 -5.64 5.48 -10.07
N ASN A 28 -6.60 4.69 -10.59
CA ASN A 28 -7.31 5.06 -11.81
C ASN A 28 -8.14 6.34 -11.62
N LEU A 29 -8.82 6.50 -10.47
CA LEU A 29 -9.56 7.73 -10.20
C LEU A 29 -8.63 8.95 -10.12
N GLU A 30 -7.41 8.76 -9.64
CA GLU A 30 -6.37 9.79 -9.59
C GLU A 30 -5.61 9.93 -10.92
N HIS A 31 -6.01 9.21 -11.97
CA HIS A 31 -5.29 9.08 -13.24
C HIS A 31 -3.79 8.78 -13.05
N PHE A 32 -3.49 7.99 -12.03
CA PHE A 32 -2.12 7.67 -11.61
C PHE A 32 -1.28 8.93 -11.36
N ILE A 33 -1.88 9.87 -10.58
CA ILE A 33 -1.33 11.18 -10.20
C ILE A 33 -1.11 12.12 -11.39
N PHE A 34 -2.05 12.10 -12.31
CA PHE A 34 -2.21 13.13 -13.32
C PHE A 34 -3.63 13.73 -13.19
N PRO A 35 -3.83 14.72 -12.30
CA PRO A 35 -5.14 15.22 -11.90
C PRO A 35 -5.73 16.18 -12.94
N VAL A 36 -5.88 15.71 -14.17
CA VAL A 36 -6.54 16.40 -15.28
C VAL A 36 -7.87 15.71 -15.54
N TYR A 37 -8.96 16.46 -15.47
CA TYR A 37 -10.32 15.95 -15.59
C TYR A 37 -11.12 16.78 -16.59
N PRO A 38 -12.29 16.30 -17.07
CA PRO A 38 -13.15 17.05 -17.96
C PRO A 38 -13.53 18.42 -17.39
N GLY A 39 -13.40 19.48 -18.18
CA GLY A 39 -13.75 20.85 -17.77
C GLY A 39 -15.25 21.10 -17.62
N SER A 40 -16.10 20.26 -18.23
CA SER A 40 -17.55 20.29 -18.10
C SER A 40 -18.13 18.89 -18.30
N SER A 41 -19.13 18.56 -17.51
CA SER A 41 -19.92 17.31 -17.61
C SER A 41 -21.38 17.61 -17.37
N PRO A 42 -22.31 16.81 -17.92
CA PRO A 42 -23.72 16.89 -17.55
C PRO A 42 -23.92 16.76 -16.03
N GLU A 43 -24.90 17.43 -15.47
CA GLU A 43 -25.17 17.47 -14.02
C GLU A 43 -25.30 16.07 -13.41
N TRP A 44 -26.07 15.20 -14.05
CA TRP A 44 -26.23 13.80 -13.59
C TRP A 44 -24.90 13.03 -13.49
N LEU A 45 -23.97 13.27 -14.43
CA LEU A 45 -22.67 12.63 -14.42
C LEU A 45 -21.76 13.22 -13.36
N THR A 46 -21.83 14.53 -13.12
CA THR A 46 -21.11 15.21 -12.03
C THR A 46 -21.51 14.63 -10.66
N ILE A 47 -22.83 14.42 -10.44
CA ILE A 47 -23.35 13.80 -9.21
C ILE A 47 -22.87 12.37 -9.07
N LEU A 48 -22.92 11.59 -10.16
CA LEU A 48 -22.44 10.21 -10.19
C LEU A 48 -20.93 10.12 -9.91
N ASP A 49 -20.13 10.96 -10.53
CA ASP A 49 -18.68 11.05 -10.35
C ASP A 49 -18.34 11.37 -8.89
N ALA A 50 -19.02 12.32 -8.26
CA ALA A 50 -18.84 12.63 -6.84
C ALA A 50 -19.17 11.42 -5.95
N GLY A 51 -20.25 10.71 -6.24
CA GLY A 51 -20.63 9.48 -5.53
C GLY A 51 -19.59 8.37 -5.68
N VAL A 52 -19.11 8.13 -6.89
CA VAL A 52 -18.07 7.15 -7.19
C VAL A 52 -16.76 7.48 -6.48
N PHE A 53 -16.33 8.75 -6.54
CA PHE A 53 -15.13 9.20 -5.85
C PHE A 53 -15.25 8.97 -4.34
N ASN A 54 -16.30 9.50 -3.71
CA ASN A 54 -16.52 9.39 -2.28
C ASN A 54 -16.58 7.94 -1.81
N ALA A 55 -17.32 7.07 -2.50
CA ALA A 55 -17.42 5.66 -2.17
C ALA A 55 -16.07 4.95 -2.29
N THR A 56 -15.37 5.11 -3.42
CA THR A 56 -14.09 4.43 -3.67
C THR A 56 -13.01 4.88 -2.68
N PHE A 57 -12.88 6.18 -2.46
CA PHE A 57 -11.89 6.72 -1.52
C PHE A 57 -12.21 6.37 -0.07
N SER A 58 -13.45 6.48 0.35
CA SER A 58 -13.85 6.14 1.72
C SER A 58 -13.64 4.66 2.05
N LEU A 59 -13.88 3.77 1.09
CA LEU A 59 -13.73 2.33 1.31
C LEU A 59 -12.29 1.82 1.13
N LEU A 60 -11.55 2.35 0.16
CA LEU A 60 -10.32 1.73 -0.31
C LEU A 60 -9.06 2.57 -0.08
N ALA A 61 -9.14 3.91 -0.21
CA ALA A 61 -7.94 4.75 -0.13
C ALA A 61 -7.28 4.71 1.23
N GLY A 62 -5.97 4.48 1.24
CA GLY A 62 -5.17 4.34 2.45
C GLY A 62 -5.32 2.99 3.16
N LYS A 63 -6.48 2.32 3.07
CA LYS A 63 -6.73 1.00 3.69
C LYS A 63 -6.11 -0.12 2.85
N SER A 64 -6.26 -0.06 1.54
CA SER A 64 -5.60 -0.99 0.60
C SER A 64 -4.07 -0.95 0.72
N TYR A 65 -3.51 0.26 0.83
CA TYR A 65 -2.10 0.46 1.15
C TYR A 65 -1.71 -0.20 2.48
N ALA A 66 -2.51 0.03 3.54
CA ALA A 66 -2.25 -0.52 4.86
C ALA A 66 -2.31 -2.06 4.88
N ILE A 67 -3.27 -2.66 4.17
CA ILE A 67 -3.33 -4.12 4.00
C ILE A 67 -2.06 -4.63 3.30
N PHE A 68 -1.65 -3.97 2.23
CA PHE A 68 -0.45 -4.36 1.48
C PHE A 68 0.82 -4.26 2.32
N ALA A 69 0.96 -3.20 3.12
CA ALA A 69 2.07 -3.01 4.06
C ALA A 69 2.08 -4.09 5.16
N LEU A 70 0.91 -4.40 5.75
CA LEU A 70 0.77 -5.48 6.74
C LEU A 70 1.25 -6.81 6.16
N LEU A 71 0.83 -7.14 4.96
CA LEU A 71 1.19 -8.38 4.28
C LEU A 71 2.66 -8.42 3.84
N PHE A 72 3.30 -7.27 3.66
CA PHE A 72 4.74 -7.20 3.42
C PHE A 72 5.53 -7.68 4.64
N GLY A 73 5.18 -7.19 5.84
CA GLY A 73 5.77 -7.66 7.11
C GLY A 73 5.50 -9.14 7.36
N PHE A 74 4.29 -9.61 7.06
CA PHE A 74 3.95 -11.04 7.11
C PHE A 74 4.81 -11.87 6.15
N THR A 75 5.03 -11.38 4.93
CA THR A 75 5.86 -12.07 3.92
C THR A 75 7.32 -12.15 4.38
N PHE A 76 7.84 -11.12 5.04
CA PHE A 76 9.16 -11.16 5.67
C PHE A 76 9.25 -12.28 6.70
N TYR A 77 8.23 -12.46 7.56
CA TYR A 77 8.18 -13.59 8.48
C TYR A 77 8.29 -14.93 7.76
N ILE A 78 7.45 -15.17 6.76
CA ILE A 78 7.46 -16.44 6.01
C ILE A 78 8.84 -16.73 5.40
N GLN A 79 9.46 -15.73 4.80
CA GLN A 79 10.78 -15.88 4.18
C GLN A 79 11.88 -16.14 5.22
N SER A 80 11.86 -15.41 6.32
CA SER A 80 12.81 -15.56 7.42
C SER A 80 12.66 -16.94 8.08
N HIS A 81 11.43 -17.35 8.39
CA HIS A 81 11.13 -18.65 8.98
C HIS A 81 11.58 -19.81 8.08
N ASN A 82 11.31 -19.74 6.79
CA ASN A 82 11.77 -20.75 5.81
C ASN A 82 13.30 -20.86 5.72
N GLN A 83 14.04 -19.80 6.01
CA GLN A 83 15.50 -19.84 6.07
C GLN A 83 15.99 -20.40 7.43
N GLN A 84 15.32 -20.04 8.52
CA GLN A 84 15.62 -20.58 9.85
C GLN A 84 15.45 -22.11 9.89
N LEU A 85 14.40 -22.65 9.24
CA LEU A 85 14.20 -24.11 9.10
C LEU A 85 15.38 -24.80 8.37
N LYS A 86 16.14 -24.04 7.59
CA LYS A 86 17.37 -24.51 6.91
C LYS A 86 18.65 -24.18 7.68
N GLY A 87 18.53 -23.66 8.91
CA GLY A 87 19.67 -23.23 9.71
C GLY A 87 20.37 -21.96 9.19
N LYS A 88 19.70 -21.14 8.37
CA LYS A 88 20.26 -19.93 7.76
C LYS A 88 19.59 -18.66 8.28
N ASP A 89 20.37 -17.60 8.50
CA ASP A 89 19.83 -16.25 8.74
C ASP A 89 19.46 -15.59 7.41
N PHE A 90 18.25 -15.04 7.35
CA PHE A 90 17.74 -14.34 6.17
C PHE A 90 18.17 -12.87 6.10
N GLY A 91 18.70 -12.28 7.20
CA GLY A 91 18.89 -10.84 7.36
C GLY A 91 19.63 -10.15 6.20
N TYR A 92 20.87 -10.54 5.91
CA TYR A 92 21.62 -9.91 4.80
C TYR A 92 21.03 -10.22 3.43
N ARG A 93 20.44 -11.39 3.25
CA ARG A 93 19.75 -11.75 2.02
C ARG A 93 18.49 -10.91 1.83
N PHE A 94 17.82 -10.57 2.91
CA PHE A 94 16.70 -9.63 2.89
C PHE A 94 17.13 -8.22 2.46
N LEU A 95 18.25 -7.70 2.99
CA LEU A 95 18.77 -6.39 2.57
C LEU A 95 19.09 -6.37 1.07
N TRP A 96 19.75 -7.42 0.56
CA TRP A 96 19.98 -7.55 -0.88
C TRP A 96 18.66 -7.56 -1.68
N ARG A 97 17.68 -8.30 -1.17
CA ARG A 97 16.33 -8.33 -1.77
C ARG A 97 15.66 -6.95 -1.80
N MET A 98 15.92 -6.11 -0.81
CA MET A 98 15.41 -4.72 -0.77
C MET A 98 16.16 -3.82 -1.75
N ILE A 99 17.46 -4.00 -1.96
CA ILE A 99 18.18 -3.30 -3.03
C ILE A 99 17.59 -3.63 -4.42
N LEU A 100 17.27 -4.89 -4.66
CA LEU A 100 16.57 -5.28 -5.89
C LEU A 100 15.16 -4.67 -5.99
N LEU A 101 14.45 -4.59 -4.87
CA LEU A 101 13.14 -3.93 -4.82
C LEU A 101 13.26 -2.43 -5.14
N ALA A 102 14.34 -1.76 -4.72
CA ALA A 102 14.60 -0.37 -5.09
C ALA A 102 14.73 -0.20 -6.62
N GLY A 103 15.32 -1.15 -7.31
CA GLY A 103 15.33 -1.19 -8.79
C GLY A 103 13.92 -1.28 -9.39
N PHE A 104 13.07 -2.15 -8.85
CA PHE A 104 11.67 -2.23 -9.27
C PHE A 104 10.87 -0.97 -8.90
N ALA A 105 11.17 -0.35 -7.75
CA ALA A 105 10.59 0.94 -7.37
C ALA A 105 10.94 2.04 -8.37
N THR A 106 12.17 2.09 -8.83
CA THR A 106 12.62 3.04 -9.86
C THR A 106 11.90 2.79 -11.19
N LEU A 107 11.73 1.53 -11.60
CA LEU A 107 10.95 1.18 -12.79
C LEU A 107 9.48 1.61 -12.65
N ASN A 108 8.87 1.38 -11.49
CA ASN A 108 7.50 1.82 -11.24
C ASN A 108 7.39 3.35 -11.25
N ALA A 109 8.29 4.03 -10.54
CA ALA A 109 8.31 5.49 -10.45
C ALA A 109 8.46 6.15 -11.82
N ALA A 110 9.21 5.56 -12.74
CA ALA A 110 9.37 6.08 -14.10
C ALA A 110 8.02 6.32 -14.81
N PHE A 111 7.00 5.53 -14.48
CA PHE A 111 5.65 5.62 -15.06
C PHE A 111 4.58 6.11 -14.09
N PHE A 112 4.94 6.43 -12.85
CA PHE A 112 4.00 6.85 -11.81
C PHE A 112 4.45 8.16 -11.16
N PRO A 113 4.05 9.33 -11.71
CA PRO A 113 4.50 10.64 -11.24
C PRO A 113 4.23 10.85 -9.75
N ALA A 114 5.30 10.94 -8.97
CA ALA A 114 5.28 11.21 -7.52
C ALA A 114 4.33 10.33 -6.69
N GLY A 115 3.96 9.14 -7.19
CA GLY A 115 3.00 8.23 -6.56
C GLY A 115 3.58 6.90 -6.11
N ASP A 116 4.87 6.62 -6.39
CA ASP A 116 5.48 5.34 -6.02
C ASP A 116 5.63 5.20 -4.50
N VAL A 117 5.18 4.06 -3.98
CA VAL A 117 5.32 3.69 -2.57
C VAL A 117 6.33 2.57 -2.33
N LEU A 118 6.84 1.93 -3.39
CA LEU A 118 7.79 0.82 -3.25
C LEU A 118 9.12 1.28 -2.67
N LEU A 119 9.58 2.48 -3.03
CA LEU A 119 10.80 3.05 -2.45
C LEU A 119 10.63 3.34 -0.95
N LEU A 120 9.46 3.82 -0.53
CA LEU A 120 9.12 3.95 0.89
C LEU A 120 9.18 2.60 1.60
N PHE A 121 8.65 1.54 1.00
CA PHE A 121 8.73 0.19 1.55
C PHE A 121 10.17 -0.28 1.70
N VAL A 122 11.05 0.00 0.72
CA VAL A 122 12.47 -0.33 0.80
C VAL A 122 13.11 0.35 2.00
N VAL A 123 12.94 1.67 2.15
CA VAL A 123 13.54 2.43 3.25
C VAL A 123 13.02 1.97 4.60
N VAL A 124 11.70 1.85 4.75
CA VAL A 124 11.07 1.45 6.03
C VAL A 124 11.34 -0.01 6.37
N SER A 125 11.58 -0.87 5.38
CA SER A 125 11.87 -2.29 5.62
C SER A 125 13.13 -2.55 6.45
N LEU A 126 14.02 -1.56 6.58
CA LEU A 126 15.16 -1.63 7.49
C LEU A 126 14.74 -1.92 8.93
N VAL A 127 13.55 -1.49 9.35
CA VAL A 127 13.01 -1.82 10.67
C VAL A 127 12.86 -3.33 10.86
N LEU A 128 12.42 -4.05 9.85
CA LEU A 128 12.28 -5.52 9.89
C LEU A 128 13.65 -6.21 10.06
N PHE A 129 14.68 -5.70 9.39
CA PHE A 129 16.03 -6.20 9.56
C PHE A 129 16.54 -5.98 11.01
N ILE A 130 16.31 -4.81 11.57
CA ILE A 130 16.74 -4.46 12.93
C ILE A 130 16.05 -5.35 13.96
N VAL A 131 14.73 -5.49 13.89
CA VAL A 131 13.93 -6.20 14.89
C VAL A 131 13.86 -7.72 14.71
N ARG A 132 14.44 -8.26 13.64
CA ARG A 132 14.26 -9.67 13.26
C ARG A 132 14.55 -10.70 14.37
N LYS A 133 15.43 -10.33 15.31
CA LYS A 133 15.82 -11.16 16.46
C LYS A 133 15.14 -10.75 17.77
N TRP A 134 14.29 -9.73 17.75
CA TRP A 134 13.60 -9.27 18.95
C TRP A 134 12.50 -10.23 19.39
N SER A 135 12.12 -10.15 20.69
CA SER A 135 10.98 -10.91 21.21
C SER A 135 9.65 -10.41 20.61
N ASP A 136 8.65 -11.27 20.58
CA ASP A 136 7.31 -10.94 20.10
C ASP A 136 6.70 -9.74 20.86
N LYS A 137 6.95 -9.70 22.19
CA LYS A 137 6.47 -8.60 23.04
C LYS A 137 7.11 -7.27 22.64
N ALA A 138 8.43 -7.25 22.39
CA ALA A 138 9.13 -6.04 21.97
C ALA A 138 8.65 -5.56 20.59
N ILE A 139 8.44 -6.47 19.65
CA ILE A 139 7.90 -6.16 18.31
C ILE A 139 6.50 -5.56 18.42
N LEU A 140 5.62 -6.15 19.21
CA LEU A 140 4.25 -5.65 19.40
C LEU A 140 4.23 -4.26 20.03
N ILE A 141 5.03 -4.04 21.08
CA ILE A 141 5.13 -2.72 21.74
C ILE A 141 5.63 -1.67 20.74
N THR A 142 6.67 -1.98 19.97
CA THR A 142 7.22 -1.05 18.98
C THR A 142 6.21 -0.77 17.84
N ALA A 143 5.47 -1.79 17.40
CA ALA A 143 4.39 -1.61 16.42
C ALA A 143 3.31 -0.64 16.92
N ILE A 144 2.90 -0.78 18.18
CA ILE A 144 1.92 0.11 18.81
C ILE A 144 2.51 1.53 18.93
N LEU A 145 3.74 1.67 19.41
CA LEU A 145 4.40 2.99 19.56
C LEU A 145 4.49 3.74 18.24
N PHE A 146 4.88 3.07 17.15
CA PHE A 146 4.94 3.70 15.83
C PHE A 146 3.55 4.08 15.32
N SER A 147 2.54 3.25 15.59
CA SER A 147 1.15 3.53 15.18
C SER A 147 0.51 4.69 15.94
N LEU A 148 1.05 5.05 17.13
CA LEU A 148 0.61 6.23 17.86
C LEU A 148 1.06 7.55 17.23
N GLN A 149 1.88 7.52 16.19
CA GLN A 149 2.37 8.70 15.47
C GLN A 149 3.15 9.68 16.38
N PRO A 150 4.23 9.25 17.05
CA PRO A 150 4.94 10.08 18.04
C PRO A 150 5.58 11.34 17.44
N ILE A 151 5.90 11.38 16.14
CA ILE A 151 6.45 12.55 15.47
C ILE A 151 5.42 13.68 15.41
N GLU A 152 4.19 13.37 15.03
CA GLU A 152 3.08 14.32 14.96
C GLU A 152 2.75 14.87 16.35
N TRP A 153 2.73 14.02 17.35
CA TRP A 153 2.54 14.46 18.74
C TRP A 153 3.69 15.30 19.25
N PHE A 154 4.94 14.99 18.89
CA PHE A 154 6.09 15.82 19.22
C PHE A 154 5.93 17.23 18.65
N HIS A 155 5.59 17.37 17.39
CA HIS A 155 5.39 18.67 16.76
C HIS A 155 4.23 19.45 17.43
N TYR A 156 3.13 18.76 17.73
CA TYR A 156 2.01 19.39 18.45
C TYR A 156 2.42 19.90 19.84
N ILE A 157 3.10 19.06 20.62
CA ILE A 157 3.58 19.44 21.95
C ILE A 157 4.56 20.62 21.87
N MET A 158 5.49 20.62 20.92
CA MET A 158 6.41 21.74 20.72
C MET A 158 5.67 23.06 20.44
N SER A 159 4.59 23.01 19.70
CA SER A 159 3.77 24.20 19.42
C SER A 159 3.04 24.75 20.67
N LEU A 160 2.74 23.89 21.64
CA LEU A 160 2.14 24.34 22.91
C LEU A 160 3.15 25.12 23.80
N PHE A 161 4.43 24.74 23.72
CA PHE A 161 5.49 25.41 24.47
C PHE A 161 6.09 26.63 23.75
N ASN A 162 5.99 26.68 22.43
CA ASN A 162 6.49 27.77 21.60
C ASN A 162 5.44 28.21 20.57
N PRO A 163 4.70 29.30 20.83
CA PRO A 163 3.68 29.80 19.88
C PRO A 163 4.21 30.18 18.49
N ALA A 164 5.53 30.45 18.39
CA ALA A 164 6.18 30.72 17.10
C ALA A 164 6.66 29.44 16.36
N TYR A 165 6.37 28.27 16.92
CA TYR A 165 6.79 27.01 16.31
C TYR A 165 6.07 26.78 14.98
N THR A 166 6.83 26.45 13.95
CA THR A 166 6.34 26.09 12.63
C THR A 166 6.81 24.69 12.25
N LEU A 167 5.99 23.95 11.51
CA LEU A 167 6.38 22.66 10.98
C LEU A 167 7.51 22.84 9.94
N PRO A 168 8.43 21.86 9.83
CA PRO A 168 9.42 21.86 8.75
C PRO A 168 8.76 21.90 7.38
N ASP A 169 9.14 22.86 6.55
CA ASP A 169 8.70 22.90 5.16
C ASP A 169 9.58 21.97 4.31
N LEU A 170 8.95 20.94 3.78
CA LEU A 170 9.59 19.96 2.90
C LEU A 170 9.49 20.34 1.41
N ASN A 171 8.94 21.50 1.08
CA ASN A 171 8.73 21.98 -0.30
C ASN A 171 7.96 20.97 -1.19
N VAL A 172 7.11 20.15 -0.62
CA VAL A 172 6.38 19.10 -1.33
C VAL A 172 5.51 19.71 -2.43
N GLY A 173 4.80 20.80 -2.13
CA GLY A 173 3.94 21.49 -3.11
C GLY A 173 4.69 21.95 -4.35
N ALA A 174 5.88 22.54 -4.20
CA ALA A 174 6.70 22.97 -5.32
C ALA A 174 7.18 21.78 -6.17
N MET A 175 7.60 20.71 -5.53
CA MET A 175 8.00 19.47 -6.24
C MET A 175 6.82 18.87 -7.05
N TYR A 176 5.62 18.82 -6.47
CA TYR A 176 4.43 18.33 -7.21
C TYR A 176 4.03 19.25 -8.35
N ALA A 177 4.18 20.57 -8.22
CA ALA A 177 3.95 21.51 -9.31
C ALA A 177 4.89 21.26 -10.49
N GLU A 178 6.20 21.07 -10.22
CA GLU A 178 7.19 20.75 -11.26
C GLU A 178 6.92 19.38 -11.91
N VAL A 179 6.52 18.37 -11.13
CA VAL A 179 6.07 17.05 -11.64
C VAL A 179 4.88 17.22 -12.60
N ALA A 180 3.92 18.06 -12.25
CA ALA A 180 2.77 18.34 -13.11
C ALA A 180 3.17 19.05 -14.42
N GLU A 181 4.15 19.95 -14.39
CA GLU A 181 4.64 20.68 -15.57
C GLU A 181 5.26 19.74 -16.59
N TYR A 182 6.26 18.93 -16.22
CA TYR A 182 6.88 18.02 -17.18
C TYR A 182 5.93 16.91 -17.64
N THR A 183 4.98 16.50 -16.79
CA THR A 183 3.96 15.51 -17.19
C THR A 183 3.03 16.08 -18.26
N LYS A 184 2.57 17.33 -18.10
CA LYS A 184 1.72 18.02 -19.08
C LYS A 184 2.45 18.32 -20.38
N ALA A 185 3.75 18.60 -20.31
CA ALA A 185 4.56 18.88 -21.50
C ALA A 185 4.61 17.72 -22.50
N GLY A 186 4.37 16.48 -22.04
CA GLY A 186 4.21 15.31 -22.90
C GLY A 186 5.50 14.77 -23.54
N ASN A 187 6.66 15.31 -23.17
CA ASN A 187 7.94 14.73 -23.60
C ASN A 187 8.22 13.44 -22.80
N PHE A 188 8.27 12.33 -23.50
CA PHE A 188 8.43 11.00 -22.89
C PHE A 188 9.74 10.86 -22.08
N TRP A 189 10.84 11.37 -22.59
CA TRP A 189 12.13 11.25 -21.90
C TRP A 189 12.23 12.16 -20.68
N ASP A 190 11.76 13.40 -20.77
CA ASP A 190 11.71 14.32 -19.63
C ASP A 190 10.78 13.79 -18.53
N PHE A 191 9.67 13.17 -18.93
CA PHE A 191 8.75 12.50 -18.05
C PHE A 191 9.43 11.34 -17.27
N LEU A 192 10.14 10.42 -17.97
CA LEU A 192 10.81 9.31 -17.31
C LEU A 192 11.92 9.78 -16.36
N ILE A 193 12.77 10.70 -16.83
CA ILE A 193 13.90 11.23 -16.04
C ILE A 193 13.38 12.02 -14.84
N GLY A 194 12.41 12.90 -15.05
CA GLY A 194 11.77 13.69 -13.99
C GLY A 194 11.17 12.82 -12.89
N ASN A 195 10.45 11.76 -13.28
CA ASN A 195 9.84 10.84 -12.32
C ASN A 195 10.86 10.05 -11.51
N VAL A 196 11.93 9.56 -12.13
CA VAL A 196 12.98 8.79 -11.45
C VAL A 196 13.80 9.67 -10.50
N THR A 197 13.91 10.97 -10.78
CA THR A 197 14.64 11.93 -9.94
C THR A 197 13.72 12.67 -8.98
N LEU A 198 13.06 13.71 -9.47
CA LEU A 198 12.20 14.58 -8.67
C LEU A 198 10.93 13.88 -8.18
N GLY A 199 10.29 13.06 -9.02
CA GLY A 199 9.06 12.36 -8.67
C GLY A 199 9.24 11.41 -7.49
N GLN A 200 10.30 10.61 -7.46
CA GLN A 200 10.60 9.74 -6.30
C GLN A 200 10.91 10.54 -5.03
N LYS A 201 11.64 11.65 -5.16
CA LYS A 201 11.92 12.54 -4.03
C LYS A 201 10.63 13.15 -3.49
N ALA A 202 9.77 13.66 -4.37
CA ALA A 202 8.48 14.24 -4.00
C ALA A 202 7.60 13.22 -3.25
N SER A 203 7.53 11.98 -3.74
CA SER A 203 6.77 10.90 -3.11
C SER A 203 7.28 10.57 -1.69
N LEU A 204 8.61 10.48 -1.50
CA LEU A 204 9.20 10.22 -0.18
C LEU A 204 8.96 11.39 0.79
N PHE A 205 9.12 12.63 0.34
CA PHE A 205 8.92 13.80 1.20
C PHE A 205 7.44 13.99 1.55
N TRP A 206 6.53 13.73 0.62
CA TRP A 206 5.11 13.66 0.92
C TRP A 206 4.81 12.60 2.00
N ALA A 207 5.43 11.42 1.89
CA ALA A 207 5.23 10.34 2.85
C ALA A 207 5.70 10.71 4.27
N ILE A 208 6.75 11.55 4.40
CA ILE A 208 7.17 12.10 5.70
C ILE A 208 6.07 13.00 6.26
N GLY A 209 5.62 13.99 5.50
CA GLY A 209 4.58 14.94 5.93
C GLY A 209 3.22 14.29 6.20
N ALA A 210 2.91 13.18 5.54
CA ALA A 210 1.67 12.43 5.70
C ALA A 210 1.72 11.35 6.80
N GLY A 211 2.78 11.29 7.63
CA GLY A 211 2.93 10.29 8.71
C GLY A 211 3.11 8.85 8.20
N ARG A 212 3.41 8.67 6.91
CA ARG A 212 3.48 7.33 6.27
C ARG A 212 4.66 6.50 6.73
N PHE A 213 5.78 7.10 7.13
CA PHE A 213 6.95 6.35 7.58
C PHE A 213 6.64 5.52 8.82
N LEU A 214 6.09 6.15 9.86
CA LEU A 214 5.73 5.45 11.10
C LEU A 214 4.55 4.51 10.91
N GLN A 215 3.55 4.92 10.13
CA GLN A 215 2.43 4.04 9.78
C GLN A 215 2.93 2.76 9.11
N THR A 216 3.78 2.88 8.09
CA THR A 216 4.31 1.73 7.35
C THR A 216 5.18 0.85 8.23
N ALA A 217 6.04 1.45 9.07
CA ALA A 217 6.85 0.72 10.03
C ALA A 217 5.98 -0.07 11.02
N GLY A 218 4.97 0.56 11.59
CA GLY A 218 4.02 -0.10 12.49
C GLY A 218 3.29 -1.26 11.82
N LEU A 219 2.80 -1.07 10.60
CA LEU A 219 2.12 -2.11 9.82
C LEU A 219 3.04 -3.28 9.47
N PHE A 220 4.29 -3.01 9.11
CA PHE A 220 5.29 -4.07 8.88
C PHE A 220 5.52 -4.90 10.13
N LEU A 221 5.63 -4.25 11.30
CA LEU A 221 5.81 -4.93 12.57
C LEU A 221 4.57 -5.72 13.00
N PHE A 222 3.36 -5.19 12.79
CA PHE A 222 2.13 -5.96 13.00
C PHE A 222 2.07 -7.18 12.08
N GLY A 223 2.45 -7.03 10.80
CA GLY A 223 2.52 -8.14 9.86
C GLY A 223 3.52 -9.21 10.29
N LEU A 224 4.71 -8.82 10.76
CA LEU A 224 5.70 -9.72 11.32
C LEU A 224 5.15 -10.44 12.56
N TYR A 225 4.50 -9.72 13.48
CA TYR A 225 3.88 -10.29 14.68
C TYR A 225 2.76 -11.29 14.36
N ILE A 226 1.86 -10.93 13.45
CA ILE A 226 0.78 -11.81 12.95
C ILE A 226 1.38 -13.08 12.36
N GLY A 227 2.49 -12.97 11.62
CA GLY A 227 3.22 -14.10 11.06
C GLY A 227 3.75 -15.01 12.15
N ARG A 228 4.46 -14.47 13.14
CA ARG A 228 5.03 -15.24 14.26
C ARG A 228 3.97 -15.94 15.11
N LYS A 229 2.78 -15.37 15.21
CA LYS A 229 1.62 -15.96 15.90
C LYS A 229 0.78 -16.85 15.00
N GLU A 230 1.14 -16.97 13.73
CA GLU A 230 0.45 -17.79 12.72
C GLU A 230 -1.06 -17.46 12.58
N LEU A 231 -1.45 -16.20 12.84
CA LEU A 231 -2.85 -15.79 12.96
C LEU A 231 -3.67 -15.93 11.66
N PHE A 232 -3.02 -16.09 10.50
CA PHE A 232 -3.71 -16.41 9.25
C PHE A 232 -3.94 -17.92 9.04
N VAL A 233 -3.36 -18.78 9.89
CA VAL A 233 -3.67 -20.23 9.89
C VAL A 233 -5.04 -20.43 10.54
N THR A 234 -5.92 -21.16 9.87
CA THR A 234 -7.30 -21.35 10.30
C THR A 234 -7.37 -22.33 11.47
N THR A 235 -7.51 -21.80 12.69
CA THR A 235 -7.83 -22.52 13.91
C THR A 235 -9.00 -21.83 14.60
N GLU A 236 -9.71 -22.53 15.46
CA GLU A 236 -10.85 -21.93 16.20
C GLU A 236 -10.41 -20.73 17.06
N SER A 237 -9.24 -20.81 17.71
CA SER A 237 -8.68 -19.73 18.50
C SER A 237 -8.33 -18.50 17.66
N HIS A 238 -7.77 -18.71 16.46
CA HIS A 238 -7.43 -17.62 15.55
C HIS A 238 -8.68 -16.96 14.95
N LEU A 239 -9.72 -17.73 14.63
CA LEU A 239 -11.00 -17.16 14.19
C LEU A 239 -11.66 -16.35 15.31
N LYS A 240 -11.61 -16.79 16.56
CA LYS A 240 -12.06 -16.00 17.72
C LYS A 240 -11.25 -14.70 17.89
N PHE A 241 -9.94 -14.75 17.65
CA PHE A 241 -9.09 -13.55 17.63
C PHE A 241 -9.56 -12.55 16.56
N TRP A 242 -9.75 -13.01 15.33
CA TRP A 242 -10.20 -12.12 14.24
C TRP A 242 -11.61 -11.56 14.48
N MET A 243 -12.50 -12.34 15.08
CA MET A 243 -13.84 -11.85 15.47
C MET A 243 -13.75 -10.74 16.52
N LYS A 244 -12.92 -10.91 17.56
CA LYS A 244 -12.68 -9.87 18.57
C LYS A 244 -12.04 -8.63 17.95
N ALA A 245 -11.04 -8.81 17.09
CA ALA A 245 -10.40 -7.71 16.38
C ALA A 245 -11.39 -6.93 15.51
N LEU A 246 -12.28 -7.62 14.79
CA LEU A 246 -13.34 -7.01 13.99
C LEU A 246 -14.28 -6.16 14.85
N ILE A 247 -14.76 -6.69 15.96
CA ILE A 247 -15.69 -5.99 16.86
C ILE A 247 -15.05 -4.72 17.45
N ILE A 248 -13.82 -4.86 17.97
CA ILE A 248 -13.09 -3.73 18.57
C ILE A 248 -12.83 -2.66 17.52
N ALA A 249 -12.33 -3.05 16.35
CA ALA A 249 -12.03 -2.13 15.26
C ALA A 249 -13.29 -1.42 14.73
N ALA A 250 -14.40 -2.14 14.56
CA ALA A 250 -15.66 -1.57 14.11
C ALA A 250 -16.24 -0.55 15.11
N ILE A 251 -16.19 -0.84 16.41
CA ILE A 251 -16.64 0.09 17.46
C ILE A 251 -15.70 1.31 17.52
N SER A 252 -14.40 1.13 17.34
CA SER A 252 -13.42 2.22 17.42
C SER A 252 -13.44 3.13 16.19
N PHE A 253 -13.86 2.64 15.04
CA PHE A 253 -13.80 3.40 13.79
C PHE A 253 -14.65 4.66 13.81
N ALA A 254 -15.93 4.58 14.20
CA ALA A 254 -16.84 5.70 14.12
C ALA A 254 -16.41 6.91 15.00
N PRO A 255 -16.04 6.74 16.29
CA PRO A 255 -15.54 7.86 17.08
C PRO A 255 -14.21 8.41 16.55
N LEU A 256 -13.28 7.57 16.09
CA LEU A 256 -12.01 8.04 15.52
C LEU A 256 -12.22 8.84 14.25
N TYR A 257 -13.13 8.39 13.38
CA TYR A 257 -13.49 9.11 12.16
C TYR A 257 -14.14 10.46 12.48
N SER A 258 -15.11 10.49 13.39
CA SER A 258 -15.79 11.73 13.80
C SER A 258 -14.84 12.75 14.42
N LEU A 259 -13.95 12.30 15.30
CA LEU A 259 -12.91 13.18 15.88
C LEU A 259 -11.95 13.71 14.82
N LYS A 260 -11.51 12.87 13.89
CA LYS A 260 -10.68 13.30 12.76
C LYS A 260 -11.36 14.39 11.94
N GLU A 261 -12.67 14.23 11.60
CA GLU A 261 -13.42 15.23 10.85
C GLU A 261 -13.51 16.55 11.60
N GLN A 262 -13.76 16.52 12.92
CA GLN A 262 -13.80 17.73 13.76
C GLN A 262 -12.43 18.43 13.82
N ILE A 263 -11.34 17.68 13.99
CA ILE A 263 -9.98 18.22 14.03
C ILE A 263 -9.61 18.88 12.70
N MET A 264 -10.02 18.29 11.58
CA MET A 264 -9.77 18.83 10.23
C MET A 264 -10.55 20.14 9.93
N GLN A 265 -11.54 20.50 10.75
CA GLN A 265 -12.23 21.79 10.69
C GLN A 265 -11.55 22.89 11.48
N SER A 266 -10.44 22.60 12.18
CA SER A 266 -9.64 23.61 12.90
C SER A 266 -9.07 24.66 11.96
N ASP A 267 -9.08 25.93 12.36
CA ASP A 267 -8.43 27.03 11.62
C ASP A 267 -6.89 26.93 11.65
N SER A 268 -6.32 26.12 12.54
CA SER A 268 -4.90 25.89 12.65
C SER A 268 -4.40 24.79 11.71
N SER A 269 -3.65 25.16 10.70
CA SER A 269 -2.99 24.22 9.80
C SER A 269 -2.02 23.28 10.54
N LEU A 270 -1.41 23.74 11.61
CA LEU A 270 -0.53 22.93 12.46
C LEU A 270 -1.33 21.80 13.15
N ILE A 271 -2.51 22.10 13.71
CA ILE A 271 -3.38 21.09 14.34
C ILE A 271 -3.85 20.07 13.28
N GLN A 272 -4.25 20.53 12.09
CA GLN A 272 -4.65 19.64 11.00
C GLN A 272 -3.51 18.68 10.60
N GLN A 273 -2.27 19.22 10.44
CA GLN A 273 -1.12 18.45 10.00
C GLN A 273 -0.49 17.56 11.08
N THR A 274 -0.78 17.80 12.34
CA THR A 274 -0.26 16.99 13.48
C THR A 274 -1.35 16.08 14.03
N VAL A 275 -2.23 16.62 14.87
CA VAL A 275 -3.30 15.86 15.52
C VAL A 275 -4.24 15.24 14.48
N GLY A 276 -4.58 15.99 13.41
CA GLY A 276 -5.41 15.50 12.31
C GLY A 276 -4.78 14.31 11.61
N THR A 277 -3.48 14.35 11.34
CA THR A 277 -2.74 13.21 10.74
C THR A 277 -2.74 11.99 11.65
N ALA A 278 -2.53 12.15 12.97
CA ALA A 278 -2.56 11.04 13.90
C ALA A 278 -3.95 10.35 13.91
N PHE A 279 -5.02 11.12 14.02
CA PHE A 279 -6.38 10.57 14.00
C PHE A 279 -6.77 9.99 12.64
N ASP A 280 -6.29 10.54 11.53
CA ASP A 280 -6.48 9.98 10.20
C ASP A 280 -5.81 8.60 10.08
N MET A 281 -4.59 8.44 10.62
CA MET A 281 -3.89 7.16 10.65
C MET A 281 -4.63 6.13 11.53
N TRP A 282 -5.15 6.55 12.68
CA TRP A 282 -5.86 5.65 13.60
C TRP A 282 -7.19 5.17 13.03
N GLN A 283 -7.99 6.07 12.45
CA GLN A 283 -9.25 5.65 11.84
C GLN A 283 -9.03 4.73 10.63
N LYS A 284 -8.01 5.01 9.81
CA LYS A 284 -7.61 4.14 8.68
C LYS A 284 -7.13 2.79 9.16
N PHE A 285 -6.37 2.74 10.26
CA PHE A 285 -5.94 1.48 10.87
C PHE A 285 -7.13 0.66 11.37
N ALA A 286 -8.05 1.28 12.09
CA ALA A 286 -9.27 0.61 12.55
C ALA A 286 -10.06 0.02 11.37
N PHE A 287 -10.31 0.80 10.32
CA PHE A 287 -11.01 0.30 9.14
C PHE A 287 -10.23 -0.77 8.37
N THR A 288 -8.91 -0.68 8.35
CA THR A 288 -8.04 -1.72 7.78
C THR A 288 -8.23 -3.05 8.50
N ILE A 289 -8.28 -3.03 9.85
CA ILE A 289 -8.55 -4.24 10.64
C ILE A 289 -9.96 -4.77 10.38
N VAL A 290 -10.96 -3.89 10.22
CA VAL A 290 -12.32 -4.31 9.80
C VAL A 290 -12.26 -5.08 8.48
N LEU A 291 -11.56 -4.56 7.48
CA LEU A 291 -11.45 -5.22 6.17
C LEU A 291 -10.69 -6.55 6.26
N VAL A 292 -9.54 -6.59 6.92
CA VAL A 292 -8.71 -7.80 7.05
C VAL A 292 -9.46 -8.88 7.83
N ALA A 293 -10.01 -8.55 8.99
CA ALA A 293 -10.73 -9.50 9.83
C ALA A 293 -12.00 -10.02 9.14
N SER A 294 -12.77 -9.14 8.51
CA SER A 294 -13.95 -9.53 7.72
C SER A 294 -13.56 -10.47 6.57
N PHE A 295 -12.49 -10.15 5.85
CA PHE A 295 -12.00 -11.00 4.76
C PHE A 295 -11.59 -12.39 5.24
N VAL A 296 -10.82 -12.47 6.34
CA VAL A 296 -10.37 -13.75 6.93
C VAL A 296 -11.56 -14.59 7.40
N LEU A 297 -12.54 -13.98 8.07
CA LEU A 297 -13.72 -14.67 8.57
C LEU A 297 -14.65 -15.13 7.43
N LEU A 298 -14.89 -14.26 6.43
CA LEU A 298 -15.71 -14.60 5.27
C LEU A 298 -15.05 -15.67 4.39
N TYR A 299 -13.72 -15.72 4.36
CA TYR A 299 -12.98 -16.71 3.58
C TYR A 299 -13.22 -18.16 4.05
N GLN A 300 -13.77 -18.34 5.26
CA GLN A 300 -14.19 -19.66 5.77
C GLN A 300 -15.47 -20.15 5.10
N LYS A 301 -16.23 -19.27 4.42
CA LYS A 301 -17.46 -19.63 3.71
C LYS A 301 -17.12 -19.98 2.26
N ASP A 302 -17.52 -21.18 1.82
CA ASP A 302 -17.22 -21.70 0.48
C ASP A 302 -17.70 -20.76 -0.65
N GLN A 303 -18.87 -20.15 -0.49
CA GLN A 303 -19.40 -19.21 -1.47
C GLN A 303 -18.49 -17.99 -1.63
N PHE A 304 -18.05 -17.35 -0.54
CA PHE A 304 -17.14 -16.22 -0.58
C PHE A 304 -15.78 -16.64 -1.17
N LYS A 305 -15.23 -17.77 -0.71
CA LYS A 305 -13.96 -18.33 -1.21
C LYS A 305 -14.00 -18.55 -2.72
N LYS A 306 -15.12 -19.04 -3.26
CA LYS A 306 -15.33 -19.20 -4.72
C LYS A 306 -15.37 -17.85 -5.44
N THR A 307 -16.13 -16.89 -4.90
CA THR A 307 -16.26 -15.54 -5.49
C THR A 307 -14.92 -14.83 -5.59
N VAL A 308 -14.10 -14.86 -4.54
CA VAL A 308 -12.79 -14.20 -4.51
C VAL A 308 -11.63 -15.09 -4.99
N SER A 309 -11.92 -16.27 -5.55
CA SER A 309 -10.90 -17.25 -5.95
C SER A 309 -9.87 -16.68 -6.94
N ASN A 310 -10.29 -15.77 -7.80
CA ASN A 310 -9.44 -15.12 -8.80
C ASN A 310 -8.40 -14.19 -8.17
N LEU A 311 -8.70 -13.60 -7.01
CA LEU A 311 -7.78 -12.73 -6.29
C LEU A 311 -6.52 -13.46 -5.85
N ARG A 312 -6.57 -14.78 -5.64
CA ARG A 312 -5.37 -15.58 -5.30
C ARG A 312 -4.32 -15.53 -6.42
N PHE A 313 -4.75 -15.65 -7.67
CA PHE A 313 -3.85 -15.56 -8.82
C PHE A 313 -3.29 -14.16 -8.96
N TYR A 314 -4.13 -13.16 -8.77
CA TYR A 314 -3.75 -11.75 -8.83
C TYR A 314 -2.74 -11.39 -7.73
N GLY A 315 -2.96 -11.84 -6.50
CA GLY A 315 -2.06 -11.62 -5.37
C GLY A 315 -0.72 -12.36 -5.48
N LYS A 316 -0.69 -13.52 -6.17
CA LYS A 316 0.56 -14.25 -6.47
C LYS A 316 1.49 -13.48 -7.41
N MET A 317 0.95 -12.58 -8.20
CA MET A 317 1.68 -11.74 -9.17
C MET A 317 1.61 -10.25 -8.78
N SER A 318 1.59 -9.95 -7.49
CA SER A 318 1.35 -8.60 -6.96
C SER A 318 2.36 -7.56 -7.45
N LEU A 319 3.65 -7.90 -7.56
CA LEU A 319 4.68 -6.99 -8.07
C LEU A 319 4.50 -6.74 -9.57
N THR A 320 4.29 -7.82 -10.35
CA THR A 320 4.02 -7.71 -11.79
C THR A 320 2.77 -6.86 -12.05
N ASN A 321 1.69 -7.11 -11.32
CA ASN A 321 0.44 -6.36 -11.46
C ASN A 321 0.62 -4.89 -11.06
N TYR A 322 1.31 -4.62 -9.94
CA TYR A 322 1.52 -3.27 -9.45
C TYR A 322 2.34 -2.41 -10.43
N ILE A 323 3.40 -2.94 -11.00
CA ILE A 323 4.24 -2.20 -11.96
C ILE A 323 3.54 -2.09 -13.33
N SER A 324 2.93 -3.17 -13.80
CA SER A 324 2.23 -3.14 -15.10
C SER A 324 1.03 -2.20 -15.10
N GLN A 325 0.31 -2.06 -13.98
CA GLN A 325 -0.79 -1.09 -13.89
C GLN A 325 -0.29 0.37 -14.00
N SER A 326 0.87 0.70 -13.45
CA SER A 326 1.45 2.05 -13.58
C SER A 326 1.84 2.35 -15.03
N ILE A 327 2.45 1.37 -15.72
CA ILE A 327 2.81 1.50 -17.14
C ILE A 327 1.54 1.66 -18.00
N LEU A 328 0.54 0.81 -17.79
CA LEU A 328 -0.72 0.87 -18.52
C LEU A 328 -1.49 2.17 -18.23
N GLY A 329 -1.50 2.62 -16.98
CA GLY A 329 -2.08 3.90 -16.59
C GLY A 329 -1.42 5.09 -17.30
N ALA A 330 -0.10 5.10 -17.37
CA ALA A 330 0.64 6.12 -18.08
C ALA A 330 0.29 6.15 -19.60
N ILE A 331 0.21 4.99 -20.24
CA ILE A 331 -0.19 4.87 -21.65
C ILE A 331 -1.62 5.36 -21.86
N ILE A 332 -2.54 5.08 -20.94
CA ILE A 332 -3.95 5.44 -21.07
C ILE A 332 -4.17 6.94 -20.86
N TYR A 333 -3.60 7.51 -19.80
CA TYR A 333 -3.99 8.84 -19.33
C TYR A 333 -3.08 9.98 -19.75
N PHE A 334 -1.78 9.72 -20.03
CA PHE A 334 -0.80 10.79 -20.21
C PHE A 334 -0.66 11.26 -21.66
N PRO A 335 -0.14 12.49 -21.91
CA PRO A 335 -0.09 13.09 -23.24
C PRO A 335 0.74 12.32 -24.29
N PHE A 336 1.74 11.55 -23.87
CA PHE A 336 2.53 10.72 -24.78
C PHE A 336 1.85 9.39 -25.17
N GLY A 337 0.74 9.03 -24.49
CA GLY A 337 -0.06 7.84 -24.78
C GLY A 337 -1.39 8.21 -25.45
N PHE A 338 -2.49 7.59 -24.96
CA PHE A 338 -3.83 7.88 -25.49
C PHE A 338 -4.42 9.21 -25.01
N TYR A 339 -3.87 9.79 -23.96
CA TYR A 339 -4.26 11.06 -23.37
C TYR A 339 -5.75 11.14 -23.02
N LEU A 340 -6.26 10.10 -22.37
CA LEU A 340 -7.68 10.05 -22.00
C LEU A 340 -8.02 10.86 -20.74
N ALA A 341 -7.04 11.34 -19.97
CA ALA A 341 -7.29 12.06 -18.72
C ALA A 341 -8.28 13.22 -18.86
N PRO A 342 -8.19 14.14 -19.86
CA PRO A 342 -9.14 15.26 -20.00
C PRO A 342 -10.57 14.82 -20.32
N TYR A 343 -10.78 13.58 -20.72
CA TYR A 343 -12.09 13.05 -21.15
C TYR A 343 -12.71 12.09 -20.13
N CYS A 344 -11.97 11.70 -19.12
CA CYS A 344 -12.39 10.73 -18.12
C CYS A 344 -12.71 11.41 -16.79
N GLY A 345 -13.99 11.43 -16.38
CA GLY A 345 -14.38 11.66 -15.00
C GLY A 345 -14.14 10.41 -14.12
N TYR A 346 -14.50 10.49 -12.85
CA TYR A 346 -14.25 9.38 -11.90
C TYR A 346 -14.97 8.09 -12.26
N THR A 347 -16.21 8.17 -12.77
CA THR A 347 -17.00 7.01 -13.17
C THR A 347 -16.33 6.26 -14.32
N LEU A 348 -15.93 6.97 -15.38
CA LEU A 348 -15.28 6.35 -16.52
C LEU A 348 -13.91 5.79 -16.14
N SER A 349 -13.16 6.50 -15.30
CA SER A 349 -11.87 6.01 -14.77
C SER A 349 -12.02 4.75 -13.91
N LEU A 350 -13.10 4.65 -13.12
CA LEU A 350 -13.40 3.42 -12.39
C LEU A 350 -13.69 2.25 -13.34
N ILE A 351 -14.47 2.48 -14.40
CA ILE A 351 -14.77 1.47 -15.43
C ILE A 351 -13.47 1.00 -16.10
N ILE A 352 -12.59 1.91 -16.48
CA ILE A 352 -11.27 1.59 -17.04
C ILE A 352 -10.47 0.75 -16.05
N GLY A 353 -10.46 1.13 -14.77
CA GLY A 353 -9.79 0.37 -13.70
C GLY A 353 -10.32 -1.05 -13.57
N ILE A 354 -11.63 -1.24 -13.64
CA ILE A 354 -12.27 -2.57 -13.60
C ILE A 354 -11.86 -3.40 -14.83
N ILE A 355 -11.87 -2.81 -16.02
CA ILE A 355 -11.45 -3.48 -17.25
C ILE A 355 -9.98 -3.92 -17.15
N LEU A 356 -9.11 -3.04 -16.68
CA LEU A 356 -7.69 -3.35 -16.46
C LEU A 356 -7.52 -4.49 -15.46
N PHE A 357 -8.25 -4.45 -14.35
CA PHE A 357 -8.23 -5.52 -13.36
C PHE A 357 -8.62 -6.87 -13.96
N LEU A 358 -9.72 -6.92 -14.71
CA LEU A 358 -10.20 -8.15 -15.36
C LEU A 358 -9.19 -8.69 -16.38
N ALA A 359 -8.57 -7.79 -17.15
CA ALA A 359 -7.52 -8.16 -18.11
C ALA A 359 -6.29 -8.73 -17.40
N GLN A 360 -5.83 -8.07 -16.32
CA GLN A 360 -4.71 -8.56 -15.52
C GLN A 360 -5.01 -9.89 -14.83
N VAL A 361 -6.22 -10.10 -14.30
CA VAL A 361 -6.63 -11.38 -13.69
C VAL A 361 -6.59 -12.49 -14.74
N ARG A 362 -7.09 -12.23 -15.95
CA ARG A 362 -7.04 -13.21 -17.04
C ARG A 362 -5.61 -13.55 -17.43
N PHE A 363 -4.74 -12.54 -17.52
CA PHE A 363 -3.30 -12.73 -17.75
C PHE A 363 -2.66 -13.56 -16.63
N CYS A 364 -2.94 -13.25 -15.37
CA CYS A 364 -2.40 -13.98 -14.22
C CYS A 364 -2.79 -15.47 -14.25
N LYS A 365 -4.05 -15.78 -14.55
CA LYS A 365 -4.51 -17.17 -14.68
C LYS A 365 -3.77 -17.92 -15.79
N TRP A 366 -3.69 -17.29 -16.97
CA TRP A 366 -2.99 -17.89 -18.12
C TRP A 366 -1.50 -18.08 -17.82
N TRP A 367 -0.83 -17.07 -17.23
CA TRP A 367 0.58 -17.14 -16.91
C TRP A 367 0.88 -18.22 -15.86
N LEU A 368 0.13 -18.24 -14.77
CA LEU A 368 0.31 -19.19 -13.67
C LEU A 368 -0.12 -20.62 -13.99
N SER A 369 -0.84 -20.85 -15.09
CA SER A 369 -1.06 -22.21 -15.62
C SER A 369 0.22 -22.83 -16.20
N LYS A 370 1.20 -22.01 -16.59
CA LYS A 370 2.45 -22.43 -17.21
C LYS A 370 3.68 -22.16 -16.33
N HIS A 371 3.58 -21.27 -15.35
CA HIS A 371 4.68 -20.81 -14.52
C HIS A 371 4.30 -20.82 -13.04
N LYS A 372 5.29 -20.98 -12.16
CA LYS A 372 5.06 -21.02 -10.70
C LYS A 372 4.88 -19.63 -10.08
N GLN A 373 5.41 -18.59 -10.71
CA GLN A 373 5.45 -17.19 -10.22
C GLN A 373 5.25 -16.23 -11.39
N GLY A 374 4.90 -14.97 -11.09
CA GLY A 374 4.84 -13.92 -12.11
C GLY A 374 6.20 -13.60 -12.73
N PRO A 375 6.23 -12.89 -13.86
CA PRO A 375 7.48 -12.54 -14.55
C PRO A 375 8.46 -11.78 -13.64
N LEU A 376 8.01 -10.67 -13.03
CA LEU A 376 8.88 -9.84 -12.18
C LEU A 376 9.19 -10.53 -10.84
N GLU A 377 8.26 -11.29 -10.28
CA GLU A 377 8.49 -12.13 -9.10
C GLU A 377 9.58 -13.19 -9.37
N THR A 378 9.59 -13.76 -10.57
CA THR A 378 10.60 -14.75 -10.98
C THR A 378 11.98 -14.10 -11.08
N ILE A 379 12.09 -12.92 -11.69
CA ILE A 379 13.34 -12.16 -11.80
C ILE A 379 13.83 -11.81 -10.39
N TRP A 380 12.96 -11.23 -9.57
CA TRP A 380 13.27 -10.85 -8.20
C TRP A 380 13.74 -12.04 -7.35
N HIS A 381 13.04 -13.17 -7.49
CA HIS A 381 13.43 -14.40 -6.79
C HIS A 381 14.80 -14.92 -7.25
N LYS A 382 15.03 -15.04 -8.56
CA LYS A 382 16.31 -15.51 -9.12
C LYS A 382 17.47 -14.63 -8.65
N TRP A 383 17.33 -13.31 -8.74
CA TRP A 383 18.37 -12.37 -8.37
C TRP A 383 18.58 -12.30 -6.85
N THR A 384 17.54 -12.52 -6.06
CA THR A 384 17.68 -12.66 -4.60
C THR A 384 18.64 -13.78 -4.23
N TRP A 385 18.65 -14.90 -4.96
CA TRP A 385 19.44 -16.09 -4.65
C TRP A 385 20.69 -16.24 -5.51
N ILE A 386 21.11 -15.22 -6.24
CA ILE A 386 22.33 -15.24 -7.02
C ILE A 386 23.55 -15.46 -6.10
N GLY A 387 24.50 -16.31 -6.54
CA GLY A 387 25.71 -16.63 -5.76
C GLY A 387 25.50 -17.56 -4.55
N THR A 388 24.28 -18.08 -4.32
CA THR A 388 24.08 -19.12 -3.31
C THR A 388 24.20 -20.50 -3.97
N LYS A 389 25.06 -21.36 -3.39
CA LYS A 389 25.03 -22.80 -3.74
C LYS A 389 23.65 -23.34 -3.39
N LYS A 390 23.04 -24.06 -4.34
CA LYS A 390 21.76 -24.74 -4.14
C LYS A 390 21.83 -25.78 -3.04
#